data_7d98100aef1d24609fb124314ee4142a
#
_entry.id   7d98100aef1d24609fb124314ee4142a
#
_cell.length_a   1.000
_cell.length_b   1.000
_cell.length_c   1.000
_cell.angle_alpha   90.00
_cell.angle_beta   90.00
_cell.angle_gamma   90.00
#
_symmetry.space_group_name_H-M   'P 1'
#
loop_
_entity.id
_entity.type
_entity.pdbx_description
1 polymer ?
#
loop_
_entity_poly.entity_id
_entity_poly.type
_entity_poly.pdbx_seq_one_letter_code
_entity_poly.pdbx_strand_id
1 'polypeptide(L)'
;MAPKERARERWAETEKTRRRETIPVAKIQVQTTINGEAFEYLCDGQQSLLSVLRDELGLTGTKEGCSTGDCGACSITLDGQLVPACLVLGAEAQGREIGTVEGVAQPSGLHPIQQKFLEHAALQC
;
A
#
# COMPACT_ATOMS: atom_id res chain seq x y z
N MET A 1 31.82 37.06 -9.46
CA MET A 1 31.01 35.90 -9.00
C MET A 1 31.80 34.62 -9.24
N ALA A 2 32.07 33.87 -8.20
CA ALA A 2 32.88 32.66 -8.29
C ALA A 2 32.13 31.55 -9.07
N PRO A 3 32.83 30.64 -9.78
CA PRO A 3 32.20 29.56 -10.54
C PRO A 3 31.24 28.67 -9.70
N LYS A 4 31.54 28.52 -8.42
CA LYS A 4 30.71 27.75 -7.47
C LYS A 4 29.37 28.43 -7.11
N GLU A 5 29.33 29.76 -7.11
CA GLU A 5 28.12 30.55 -6.83
C GLU A 5 27.14 30.47 -8.02
N ARG A 6 27.65 30.61 -9.25
CA ARG A 6 26.87 30.44 -10.48
C ARG A 6 26.29 29.04 -10.63
N ALA A 7 27.02 28.02 -10.17
CA ALA A 7 26.51 26.65 -10.17
C ALA A 7 25.37 26.48 -9.17
N ARG A 8 25.46 27.07 -7.97
CA ARG A 8 24.38 27.00 -6.95
C ARG A 8 23.11 27.72 -7.39
N GLU A 9 23.24 28.88 -8.03
CA GLU A 9 22.11 29.64 -8.56
C GLU A 9 21.39 28.86 -9.67
N ARG A 10 22.14 28.27 -10.60
CA ARG A 10 21.58 27.39 -11.65
C ARG A 10 20.88 26.17 -11.07
N TRP A 11 21.42 25.55 -10.03
CA TRP A 11 20.76 24.43 -9.32
C TRP A 11 19.46 24.87 -8.66
N ALA A 12 19.46 25.99 -7.96
CA ALA A 12 18.27 26.51 -7.29
C ALA A 12 17.16 26.87 -8.29
N GLU A 13 17.53 27.41 -9.45
CA GLU A 13 16.58 27.76 -10.51
C GLU A 13 16.01 26.50 -11.21
N THR A 14 16.84 25.50 -11.44
CA THR A 14 16.43 24.20 -12.00
C THR A 14 15.50 23.46 -11.03
N GLU A 15 15.78 23.53 -9.74
CA GLU A 15 14.94 22.89 -8.71
C GLU A 15 13.59 23.60 -8.54
N LYS A 16 13.58 24.94 -8.68
CA LYS A 16 12.36 25.75 -8.66
C LYS A 16 11.47 25.48 -9.88
N THR A 17 12.06 25.26 -11.04
CA THR A 17 11.35 24.88 -12.28
C THR A 17 10.82 23.45 -12.18
N ARG A 18 11.59 22.52 -11.63
CA ARG A 18 11.19 21.12 -11.42
C ARG A 18 10.01 20.96 -10.48
N ARG A 19 9.91 21.82 -9.44
CA ARG A 19 8.76 21.83 -8.52
C ARG A 19 7.46 22.39 -9.15
N ARG A 20 7.55 23.11 -10.28
CA ARG A 20 6.39 23.68 -10.96
C ARG A 20 5.78 22.75 -12.03
N GLU A 21 6.54 21.78 -12.50
CA GLU A 21 6.07 20.76 -13.44
C GLU A 21 5.69 19.46 -12.70
N THR A 22 4.79 19.54 -11.74
CA THR A 22 4.04 18.35 -11.33
C THR A 22 3.11 18.02 -12.49
N ILE A 23 3.54 17.12 -13.35
CA ILE A 23 2.64 16.48 -14.33
C ILE A 23 1.48 15.90 -13.49
N PRO A 24 0.23 16.31 -13.75
CA PRO A 24 -0.90 15.75 -13.02
C PRO A 24 -0.94 14.24 -13.34
N VAL A 25 -0.55 13.43 -12.37
CA VAL A 25 -0.67 11.97 -12.50
C VAL A 25 -2.15 11.67 -12.52
N ALA A 26 -2.63 11.14 -13.65
CA ALA A 26 -4.02 10.75 -13.79
C ALA A 26 -4.34 9.67 -12.74
N LYS A 27 -5.31 9.95 -11.87
CA LYS A 27 -5.81 8.98 -10.91
C LYS A 27 -6.58 7.88 -11.66
N ILE A 28 -6.33 6.65 -11.29
CA ILE A 28 -7.01 5.46 -11.81
C ILE A 28 -8.08 5.07 -10.82
N GLN A 29 -9.32 5.00 -11.29
CA GLN A 29 -10.45 4.49 -10.50
C GLN A 29 -10.42 2.96 -10.55
N VAL A 30 -10.46 2.34 -9.38
CA VAL A 30 -10.39 0.88 -9.21
C VAL A 30 -11.59 0.43 -8.39
N GLN A 31 -12.27 -0.61 -8.87
CA GLN A 31 -13.33 -1.30 -8.15
C GLN A 31 -12.86 -2.71 -7.85
N THR A 32 -12.95 -3.13 -6.60
CA THR A 32 -12.46 -4.42 -6.12
C THR A 32 -13.35 -4.95 -4.99
N THR A 33 -13.21 -6.21 -4.65
CA THR A 33 -13.84 -6.80 -3.47
C THR A 33 -12.78 -7.06 -2.42
N ILE A 34 -12.97 -6.56 -1.19
CA ILE A 34 -12.03 -6.78 -0.09
C ILE A 34 -12.77 -7.42 1.07
N ASN A 35 -12.32 -8.59 1.49
CA ASN A 35 -12.94 -9.38 2.57
C ASN A 35 -14.46 -9.61 2.36
N GLY A 36 -14.88 -9.77 1.10
CA GLY A 36 -16.28 -9.97 0.73
C GLY A 36 -17.11 -8.71 0.56
N GLU A 37 -16.55 -7.52 0.78
CA GLU A 37 -17.24 -6.24 0.60
C GLU A 37 -16.70 -5.50 -0.63
N ALA A 38 -17.59 -4.81 -1.35
CA ALA A 38 -17.21 -4.01 -2.52
C ALA A 38 -16.57 -2.69 -2.09
N PHE A 39 -15.40 -2.40 -2.64
CA PHE A 39 -14.65 -1.16 -2.44
C PHE A 39 -14.36 -0.47 -3.76
N GLU A 40 -14.29 0.86 -3.67
CA GLU A 40 -13.88 1.71 -4.77
C GLU A 40 -12.88 2.73 -4.26
N TYR A 41 -11.79 2.93 -5.00
CA TYR A 41 -10.75 3.90 -4.65
C TYR A 41 -10.10 4.51 -5.89
N LEU A 42 -9.38 5.61 -5.67
CA LEU A 42 -8.55 6.26 -6.67
C LEU A 42 -7.08 6.06 -6.29
N CYS A 43 -6.27 5.56 -7.20
CA CYS A 43 -4.84 5.41 -6.98
C CYS A 43 -4.01 6.01 -8.11
N ASP A 44 -2.76 6.31 -7.81
CA ASP A 44 -1.78 6.64 -8.84
C ASP A 44 -1.30 5.36 -9.55
N GLY A 45 -0.90 5.46 -10.81
CA GLY A 45 -0.44 4.29 -11.57
C GLY A 45 0.80 3.59 -11.01
N GLN A 46 1.53 4.25 -10.10
CA GLN A 46 2.71 3.70 -9.43
C GLN A 46 2.47 3.34 -7.96
N GLN A 47 1.28 3.61 -7.44
CA GLN A 47 0.94 3.36 -6.04
C GLN A 47 0.82 1.86 -5.79
N SER A 48 1.52 1.35 -4.77
CA SER A 48 1.41 -0.05 -4.39
C SER A 48 0.04 -0.36 -3.76
N LEU A 49 -0.40 -1.60 -3.90
CA LEU A 49 -1.63 -2.05 -3.25
C LEU A 49 -1.53 -1.96 -1.72
N LEU A 50 -0.33 -2.16 -1.15
CA LEU A 50 -0.06 -1.94 0.27
C LEU A 50 -0.40 -0.52 0.71
N SER A 51 0.08 0.49 -0.03
CA SER A 51 -0.23 1.90 0.26
C SER A 51 -1.71 2.20 0.12
N VAL A 52 -2.38 1.67 -0.91
CA VAL A 52 -3.84 1.82 -1.08
C VAL A 52 -4.59 1.25 0.11
N LEU A 53 -4.29 0.01 0.51
CA LEU A 53 -4.96 -0.64 1.65
C LEU A 53 -4.82 0.18 2.94
N ARG A 54 -3.60 0.69 3.22
CA ARG A 54 -3.31 1.39 4.47
C ARG A 54 -3.75 2.84 4.48
N ASP A 55 -3.42 3.58 3.42
CA ASP A 55 -3.52 5.05 3.42
C ASP A 55 -4.86 5.54 2.86
N GLU A 56 -5.41 4.84 1.86
CA GLU A 56 -6.68 5.23 1.24
C GLU A 56 -7.88 4.53 1.93
N LEU A 57 -7.74 3.24 2.25
CA LEU A 57 -8.84 2.42 2.78
C LEU A 57 -8.79 2.22 4.30
N GLY A 58 -7.69 2.60 4.96
CA GLY A 58 -7.55 2.49 6.42
C GLY A 58 -7.39 1.05 6.93
N LEU A 59 -7.13 0.08 6.05
CA LEU A 59 -6.90 -1.32 6.41
C LEU A 59 -5.44 -1.51 6.84
N THR A 60 -5.15 -1.14 8.08
CA THR A 60 -3.78 -1.04 8.61
C THR A 60 -3.19 -2.35 9.12
N GLY A 61 -3.94 -3.43 9.10
CA GLY A 61 -3.47 -4.77 9.50
C GLY A 61 -2.34 -5.31 8.62
N THR A 62 -2.37 -5.00 7.33
CA THR A 62 -1.28 -5.28 6.39
C THR A 62 -0.14 -4.29 6.65
N LYS A 63 1.06 -4.78 6.96
CA LYS A 63 2.20 -3.96 7.43
C LYS A 63 3.29 -3.84 6.38
N GLU A 64 4.00 -2.70 6.41
CA GLU A 64 5.22 -2.48 5.64
C GLU A 64 6.44 -2.86 6.50
N GLY A 65 7.20 -3.86 6.06
CA GLY A 65 8.42 -4.26 6.73
C GLY A 65 9.68 -4.03 5.89
N CYS A 66 9.68 -4.38 4.62
CA CYS A 66 10.86 -4.28 3.76
C CYS A 66 10.62 -3.56 2.43
N SER A 67 9.40 -3.53 1.91
CA SER A 67 9.02 -3.02 0.57
C SER A 67 9.75 -3.67 -0.61
N THR A 68 10.34 -4.86 -0.38
CA THR A 68 11.10 -5.64 -1.37
C THR A 68 10.52 -7.03 -1.63
N GLY A 69 9.43 -7.40 -0.92
CA GLY A 69 8.78 -8.69 -1.06
C GLY A 69 9.38 -9.82 -0.22
N ASP A 70 10.35 -9.52 0.67
CA ASP A 70 11.11 -10.54 1.42
C ASP A 70 10.49 -10.88 2.79
N CYS A 71 10.00 -9.89 3.54
CA CYS A 71 9.62 -10.08 4.95
C CYS A 71 8.24 -10.73 5.16
N GLY A 72 7.36 -10.65 4.18
CA GLY A 72 6.00 -11.19 4.26
C GLY A 72 5.02 -10.43 5.15
N ALA A 73 5.41 -9.31 5.78
CA ALA A 73 4.56 -8.51 6.65
C ALA A 73 3.34 -7.90 5.93
N CYS A 74 3.45 -7.71 4.61
CA CYS A 74 2.41 -7.20 3.72
C CYS A 74 1.63 -8.30 2.98
N SER A 75 1.70 -9.54 3.41
CA SER A 75 1.02 -10.67 2.76
C SER A 75 -0.49 -10.49 2.78
N ILE A 76 -1.09 -10.66 1.61
CA ILE A 76 -2.54 -10.67 1.36
C ILE A 76 -2.87 -11.84 0.44
N THR A 77 -4.13 -12.17 0.30
CA THR A 77 -4.58 -13.04 -0.80
C THR A 77 -5.18 -12.20 -1.91
N LEU A 78 -4.84 -12.51 -3.14
CA LEU A 78 -5.40 -11.91 -4.35
C LEU A 78 -5.95 -13.04 -5.22
N ASP A 79 -7.26 -13.10 -5.39
CA ASP A 79 -7.98 -14.22 -6.02
C ASP A 79 -7.58 -15.58 -5.41
N GLY A 80 -7.42 -15.63 -4.09
CA GLY A 80 -7.05 -16.84 -3.34
C GLY A 80 -5.54 -17.17 -3.35
N GLN A 81 -4.71 -16.42 -4.07
CA GLN A 81 -3.24 -16.60 -4.10
C GLN A 81 -2.55 -15.65 -3.13
N LEU A 82 -1.60 -16.17 -2.35
CA LEU A 82 -0.80 -15.37 -1.43
C LEU A 82 0.22 -14.51 -2.20
N VAL A 83 0.15 -13.20 -2.01
CA VAL A 83 1.04 -12.24 -2.66
C VAL A 83 1.52 -11.16 -1.68
N PRO A 84 2.72 -10.58 -1.88
CA PRO A 84 3.19 -9.42 -1.14
C PRO A 84 2.57 -8.14 -1.70
N ALA A 85 1.70 -7.47 -0.95
CA ALA A 85 0.99 -6.27 -1.40
C ALA A 85 1.93 -5.09 -1.76
N CYS A 86 3.15 -5.06 -1.25
CA CYS A 86 4.14 -4.05 -1.60
C CYS A 86 4.65 -4.15 -3.04
N LEU A 87 4.53 -5.32 -3.69
CA LEU A 87 4.95 -5.56 -5.07
C LEU A 87 3.79 -5.61 -6.07
N VAL A 88 2.56 -5.45 -5.62
CA VAL A 88 1.37 -5.38 -6.46
C VAL A 88 0.98 -3.92 -6.61
N LEU A 89 0.64 -3.48 -7.82
CA LEU A 89 0.12 -2.14 -8.04
C LEU A 89 -1.35 -2.04 -7.61
N GLY A 90 -1.74 -0.90 -7.05
CA GLY A 90 -3.13 -0.65 -6.70
C GLY A 90 -4.09 -0.81 -7.89
N ALA A 91 -3.64 -0.43 -9.09
CA ALA A 91 -4.42 -0.56 -10.31
C ALA A 91 -4.64 -2.03 -10.75
N GLU A 92 -3.77 -2.96 -10.38
CA GLU A 92 -3.89 -4.38 -10.73
C GLU A 92 -5.01 -5.10 -9.96
N ALA A 93 -5.52 -4.49 -8.90
CA ALA A 93 -6.62 -5.05 -8.11
C ALA A 93 -8.02 -4.84 -8.76
N GLN A 94 -8.09 -4.20 -9.91
CA GLN A 94 -9.36 -3.99 -10.64
C GLN A 94 -10.10 -5.30 -10.87
N GLY A 95 -11.32 -5.39 -10.33
CA GLY A 95 -12.21 -6.54 -10.49
C GLY A 95 -11.76 -7.81 -9.77
N ARG A 96 -10.76 -7.73 -8.88
CA ARG A 96 -10.21 -8.89 -8.15
C ARG A 96 -10.76 -8.97 -6.73
N GLU A 97 -10.59 -10.14 -6.13
CA GLU A 97 -10.92 -10.39 -4.72
C GLU A 97 -9.67 -10.36 -3.86
N ILE A 98 -9.70 -9.50 -2.84
CA ILE A 98 -8.60 -9.31 -1.90
C ILE A 98 -9.01 -9.83 -0.53
N GLY A 99 -8.17 -10.67 0.07
CA GLY A 99 -8.28 -11.07 1.48
C GLY A 99 -7.16 -10.44 2.29
N THR A 100 -7.52 -9.72 3.34
CA THR A 100 -6.56 -9.14 4.30
C THR A 100 -6.75 -9.77 5.69
N VAL A 101 -5.82 -9.48 6.61
CA VAL A 101 -5.88 -10.03 7.97
C VAL A 101 -7.16 -9.61 8.71
N GLU A 102 -7.73 -8.47 8.39
CA GLU A 102 -9.00 -7.99 8.96
C GLU A 102 -10.18 -8.93 8.61
N GLY A 103 -10.12 -9.59 7.45
CA GLY A 103 -11.14 -10.55 7.02
C GLY A 103 -10.99 -11.97 7.60
N VAL A 104 -9.90 -12.24 8.33
CA VAL A 104 -9.68 -13.57 8.94
C VAL A 104 -10.58 -13.80 10.15
N ALA A 105 -10.90 -12.75 10.91
CA ALA A 105 -11.88 -12.82 11.98
C ALA A 105 -13.28 -13.03 11.40
N GLN A 106 -14.08 -13.88 12.06
CA GLN A 106 -15.45 -14.14 11.67
C GLN A 106 -16.44 -13.32 12.52
N PRO A 107 -17.67 -13.12 12.07
CA PRO A 107 -18.71 -12.44 12.87
C PRO A 107 -18.94 -13.08 14.24
N SER A 108 -18.65 -14.40 14.37
CA SER A 108 -18.75 -15.17 15.62
C SER A 108 -17.57 -14.97 16.57
N GLY A 109 -16.47 -14.33 16.15
CA GLY A 109 -15.28 -14.11 16.95
C GLY A 109 -13.98 -14.26 16.19
N LEU A 110 -12.87 -14.22 16.94
CA LEU A 110 -11.54 -14.35 16.38
C LEU A 110 -11.30 -15.76 15.83
N HIS A 111 -10.53 -15.82 14.75
CA HIS A 111 -10.04 -17.11 14.25
C HIS A 111 -9.16 -17.78 15.32
N PRO A 112 -9.15 -19.12 15.47
CA PRO A 112 -8.36 -19.82 16.50
C PRO A 112 -6.88 -19.41 16.53
N ILE A 113 -6.27 -19.14 15.39
CA ILE A 113 -4.88 -18.66 15.32
C ILE A 113 -4.77 -17.27 15.98
N GLN A 114 -5.66 -16.33 15.66
CA GLN A 114 -5.66 -14.99 16.26
C GLN A 114 -5.85 -15.07 17.78
N GLN A 115 -6.74 -15.94 18.24
CA GLN A 115 -6.95 -16.19 19.66
C GLN A 115 -5.65 -16.67 20.36
N LYS A 116 -4.93 -17.60 19.72
CA LYS A 116 -3.65 -18.10 20.24
C LYS A 116 -2.56 -17.02 20.29
N PHE A 117 -2.52 -16.12 19.32
CA PHE A 117 -1.60 -14.96 19.38
C PHE A 117 -1.85 -14.09 20.61
N LEU A 118 -3.11 -13.86 20.97
CA LEU A 118 -3.46 -13.10 22.17
C LEU A 118 -3.13 -13.87 23.45
N GLU A 119 -3.49 -15.15 23.53
CA GLU A 119 -3.26 -15.99 24.71
C GLU A 119 -1.77 -16.13 25.05
N HIS A 120 -0.91 -16.21 24.03
CA HIS A 120 0.53 -16.38 24.19
C HIS A 120 1.31 -15.06 24.10
N ALA A 121 0.64 -13.91 24.08
CA ALA A 121 1.24 -12.58 23.94
C ALA A 121 2.26 -12.50 22.78
N ALA A 122 1.96 -13.16 21.66
CA ALA A 122 2.82 -13.21 20.47
C ALA A 122 2.78 -11.87 19.70
N LEU A 123 2.91 -10.76 20.42
CA LEU A 123 2.88 -9.40 19.91
C LEU A 123 4.31 -8.87 19.91
N GLN A 124 4.88 -8.68 18.74
CA GLN A 124 6.27 -8.21 18.64
C GLN A 124 6.39 -6.75 18.20
N CYS A 125 5.39 -6.18 17.63
CA CYS A 125 5.37 -4.78 17.17
C CYS A 125 4.04 -4.09 17.42
#